data_93325a86abab1d8a5baaaaa53b1063ee
#
_entry.id   93325a86abab1d8a5baaaaa53b1063ee
#
_cell.length_a   1.000
_cell.length_b   1.000
_cell.length_c   1.000
_cell.angle_alpha   90.00
_cell.angle_beta   90.00
_cell.angle_gamma   90.00
#
_symmetry.space_group_name_H-M   'P 1'
#
loop_
_entity.id
_entity.type
_entity.pdbx_description
1 polymer ?
#
loop_
_entity_poly.entity_id
_entity_poly.type
_entity_poly.pdbx_seq_one_letter_code
_entity_poly.pdbx_strand_id
1 'polypeptide(L)'
;MPKITHIDMPSPSGDELKAARLAAGLSQVEAAQLMAYPVQPGSRGGLQSRTWQALESASDPRNMPGPIFAMFQLLTQQHPSWHLLGRDPSSPRSESHES
;
A
#
# COMPACT_ATOMS: atom_id res chain seq x y z
N MET A 1 21.57 9.14 -13.02
CA MET A 1 20.19 8.68 -12.80
C MET A 1 19.22 9.69 -13.35
N PRO A 2 18.23 9.24 -14.10
CA PRO A 2 17.28 10.18 -14.66
C PRO A 2 16.42 10.81 -13.55
N LYS A 3 16.07 12.04 -13.80
CA LYS A 3 15.21 12.78 -12.89
C LYS A 3 13.75 12.32 -13.10
N ILE A 4 13.09 11.95 -12.01
CA ILE A 4 11.67 11.59 -12.09
C ILE A 4 10.86 12.86 -12.11
N THR A 5 10.15 13.09 -13.22
CA THR A 5 9.29 14.26 -13.36
C THR A 5 7.82 13.89 -13.34
N HIS A 6 7.50 12.59 -13.49
CA HIS A 6 6.11 12.16 -13.55
C HIS A 6 6.01 10.66 -13.27
N ILE A 7 5.03 10.29 -12.49
CA ILE A 7 4.62 8.89 -12.26
C ILE A 7 3.10 8.85 -12.37
N ASP A 8 2.58 7.89 -13.13
CA ASP A 8 1.15 7.67 -13.18
C ASP A 8 0.67 7.09 -11.85
N MET A 9 -0.29 7.75 -11.25
CA MET A 9 -0.83 7.35 -9.96
C MET A 9 -2.36 7.41 -9.98
N PRO A 10 -3.00 6.56 -10.81
CA PRO A 10 -4.46 6.57 -10.87
C PRO A 10 -5.06 5.98 -9.61
N SER A 11 -6.24 6.47 -9.25
CA SER A 11 -7.01 5.90 -8.16
C SER A 11 -7.59 4.57 -8.60
N PRO A 12 -7.45 3.51 -7.80
CA PRO A 12 -8.00 2.20 -8.17
C PRO A 12 -9.50 2.15 -7.89
N SER A 13 -10.21 1.30 -8.62
CA SER A 13 -11.53 0.88 -8.20
C SER A 13 -11.41 -0.04 -7.00
N GLY A 14 -12.54 -0.29 -6.31
CA GLY A 14 -12.54 -1.26 -5.21
C GLY A 14 -12.08 -2.64 -5.65
N ASP A 15 -12.51 -3.07 -6.84
CA ASP A 15 -12.13 -4.37 -7.38
C ASP A 15 -10.64 -4.43 -7.71
N GLU A 16 -10.08 -3.35 -8.23
CA GLU A 16 -8.65 -3.28 -8.53
C GLU A 16 -7.83 -3.35 -7.25
N LEU A 17 -8.26 -2.64 -6.21
CA LEU A 17 -7.58 -2.67 -4.93
C LEU A 17 -7.63 -4.07 -4.32
N LYS A 18 -8.80 -4.71 -4.36
CA LYS A 18 -8.96 -6.06 -3.85
C LYS A 18 -8.06 -7.04 -4.60
N ALA A 19 -8.01 -6.94 -5.93
CA ALA A 19 -7.17 -7.82 -6.75
C ALA A 19 -5.70 -7.65 -6.40
N ALA A 20 -5.25 -6.42 -6.21
CA ALA A 20 -3.86 -6.15 -5.83
C ALA A 20 -3.54 -6.72 -4.46
N ARG A 21 -4.47 -6.58 -3.50
CA ARG A 21 -4.29 -7.13 -2.17
C ARG A 21 -4.18 -8.66 -2.20
N LEU A 22 -5.07 -9.30 -2.93
CA LEU A 22 -5.06 -10.77 -3.04
C LEU A 22 -3.79 -11.26 -3.74
N ALA A 23 -3.35 -10.54 -4.77
CA ALA A 23 -2.10 -10.88 -5.46
C ALA A 23 -0.89 -10.76 -4.54
N ALA A 24 -0.95 -9.86 -3.57
CA ALA A 24 0.12 -9.72 -2.58
C ALA A 24 0.03 -10.74 -1.44
N GLY A 25 -1.04 -11.53 -1.40
CA GLY A 25 -1.23 -12.53 -0.35
C GLY A 25 -1.60 -11.94 1.01
N LEU A 26 -2.21 -10.75 1.01
CA LEU A 26 -2.51 -10.05 2.25
C LEU A 26 -4.00 -10.12 2.58
N SER A 27 -4.31 -10.21 3.88
CA SER A 27 -5.66 -9.98 4.36
C SER A 27 -5.95 -8.47 4.34
N GLN A 28 -7.23 -8.10 4.50
CA GLN A 28 -7.59 -6.69 4.61
C GLN A 28 -6.92 -6.02 5.80
N VAL A 29 -6.82 -6.72 6.92
CA VAL A 29 -6.15 -6.19 8.12
C VAL A 29 -4.66 -6.00 7.85
N GLU A 30 -4.01 -6.98 7.25
CA GLU A 30 -2.59 -6.88 6.94
C GLU A 30 -2.30 -5.73 5.97
N ALA A 31 -3.14 -5.58 4.94
CA ALA A 31 -2.97 -4.49 4.00
C ALA A 31 -3.20 -3.13 4.65
N ALA A 32 -4.21 -3.04 5.52
CA ALA A 32 -4.47 -1.80 6.25
C ALA A 32 -3.29 -1.44 7.14
N GLN A 33 -2.74 -2.42 7.85
CA GLN A 33 -1.58 -2.18 8.71
C GLN A 33 -0.35 -1.76 7.90
N LEU A 34 -0.14 -2.39 6.75
CA LEU A 34 0.98 -2.02 5.87
C LEU A 34 0.88 -0.56 5.45
N MET A 35 -0.33 -0.08 5.15
CA MET A 35 -0.55 1.27 4.65
C MET A 35 -0.93 2.26 5.75
N ALA A 36 -0.82 1.85 7.01
CA ALA A 36 -1.12 2.69 8.17
C ALA A 36 -2.58 3.15 8.25
N TYR A 37 -3.50 2.35 7.72
CA TYR A 37 -4.92 2.61 7.91
C TYR A 37 -5.37 2.04 9.26
N PRO A 38 -6.39 2.64 9.88
CA PRO A 38 -6.84 2.19 11.19
C PRO A 38 -7.43 0.79 11.18
N VAL A 39 -7.21 0.07 12.26
CA VAL A 39 -7.71 -1.28 12.49
C VAL A 39 -8.45 -1.28 13.82
N GLN A 40 -9.61 -1.90 13.85
CA GLN A 40 -10.48 -1.95 15.03
C GLN A 40 -10.84 -3.39 15.37
N PRO A 41 -11.27 -3.65 16.60
CA PRO A 41 -11.88 -4.94 16.91
C PRO A 41 -13.16 -5.13 16.11
N GLY A 42 -13.32 -6.30 15.53
CA GLY A 42 -14.55 -6.66 14.86
C GLY A 42 -15.60 -7.14 15.83
N SER A 43 -16.84 -7.24 15.35
CA SER A 43 -17.97 -7.68 16.18
C SER A 43 -17.83 -9.11 16.66
N ARG A 44 -16.97 -9.90 16.02
CA ARG A 44 -16.74 -11.30 16.38
C ARG A 44 -15.41 -11.51 17.11
N GLY A 45 -14.82 -10.43 17.62
CA GLY A 45 -13.60 -10.51 18.40
C GLY A 45 -12.29 -10.44 17.64
N GLY A 46 -12.30 -10.60 16.31
CA GLY A 46 -11.10 -10.43 15.50
C GLY A 46 -10.87 -8.98 15.12
N LEU A 47 -9.73 -8.69 14.52
CA LEU A 47 -9.45 -7.36 14.01
C LEU A 47 -10.07 -7.15 12.64
N GLN A 48 -10.42 -5.90 12.34
CA GLN A 48 -10.91 -5.51 11.03
C GLN A 48 -10.51 -4.07 10.74
N SER A 49 -10.51 -3.70 9.46
CA SER A 49 -10.35 -2.31 9.07
C SER A 49 -11.57 -1.89 8.27
N ARG A 50 -12.40 -1.07 8.87
CA ARG A 50 -13.59 -0.55 8.19
C ARG A 50 -13.21 0.36 7.04
N THR A 51 -12.13 1.11 7.20
CA THR A 51 -11.63 1.98 6.14
C THR A 51 -11.22 1.17 4.92
N TRP A 52 -10.44 0.11 5.13
CA TRP A 52 -10.02 -0.72 4.01
C TRP A 52 -11.21 -1.42 3.35
N GLN A 53 -12.13 -1.94 4.16
CA GLN A 53 -13.36 -2.55 3.64
C GLN A 53 -14.13 -1.59 2.75
N ALA A 54 -14.25 -0.33 3.18
CA ALA A 54 -14.95 0.69 2.39
C ALA A 54 -14.22 0.98 1.08
N LEU A 55 -12.89 1.01 1.10
CA LEU A 55 -12.10 1.26 -0.11
C LEU A 55 -12.25 0.13 -1.14
N GLU A 56 -12.49 -1.08 -0.72
CA GLU A 56 -12.71 -2.22 -1.62
C GLU A 56 -14.18 -2.39 -2.03
N SER A 57 -15.07 -1.64 -1.43
CA SER A 57 -16.51 -1.79 -1.69
C SER A 57 -16.89 -1.17 -3.02
N ALA A 58 -17.54 -1.94 -3.87
CA ALA A 58 -18.01 -1.42 -5.16
C ALA A 58 -19.14 -0.40 -5.00
N SER A 59 -19.84 -0.42 -3.88
CA SER A 59 -20.95 0.49 -3.64
C SER A 59 -20.55 1.76 -2.90
N ASP A 60 -19.33 1.82 -2.38
CA ASP A 60 -18.84 3.00 -1.67
C ASP A 60 -18.19 3.95 -2.67
N PRO A 61 -18.59 5.24 -2.70
CA PRO A 61 -18.00 6.19 -3.64
C PRO A 61 -16.56 6.58 -3.31
N ARG A 62 -16.08 6.26 -2.12
CA ARG A 62 -14.70 6.61 -1.75
C ARG A 62 -13.73 5.69 -2.47
N ASN A 63 -12.69 6.27 -3.00
CA ASN A 63 -11.61 5.54 -3.64
C ASN A 63 -10.30 5.84 -2.93
N MET A 64 -9.38 4.87 -2.95
CA MET A 64 -8.05 5.12 -2.43
C MET A 64 -7.38 6.18 -3.30
N PRO A 65 -6.75 7.22 -2.71
CA PRO A 65 -5.99 8.18 -3.50
C PRO A 65 -4.90 7.48 -4.31
N GLY A 66 -4.69 7.97 -5.54
CA GLY A 66 -3.71 7.38 -6.44
C GLY A 66 -2.32 7.23 -5.85
N PRO A 67 -1.76 8.27 -5.21
CA PRO A 67 -0.43 8.15 -4.61
C PRO A 67 -0.34 7.06 -3.55
N ILE A 68 -1.39 6.83 -2.77
CA ILE A 68 -1.40 5.77 -1.77
C ILE A 68 -1.41 4.40 -2.44
N PHE A 69 -2.21 4.24 -3.49
CA PHE A 69 -2.22 2.99 -4.24
C PHE A 69 -0.88 2.73 -4.92
N ALA A 70 -0.26 3.77 -5.48
CA ALA A 70 1.07 3.63 -6.07
C ALA A 70 2.08 3.14 -5.03
N MET A 71 2.04 3.69 -3.82
CA MET A 71 2.91 3.21 -2.74
C MET A 71 2.62 1.75 -2.39
N PHE A 72 1.34 1.38 -2.33
CA PHE A 72 0.96 -0.01 -2.06
C PHE A 72 1.53 -0.94 -3.15
N GLN A 73 1.42 -0.55 -4.41
CA GLN A 73 2.00 -1.33 -5.51
C GLN A 73 3.51 -1.44 -5.40
N LEU A 74 4.18 -0.36 -5.02
CA LEU A 74 5.63 -0.37 -4.83
C LEU A 74 6.04 -1.30 -3.68
N LEU A 75 5.33 -1.22 -2.56
CA LEU A 75 5.64 -2.04 -1.38
C LEU A 75 5.39 -3.53 -1.64
N THR A 76 4.43 -3.85 -2.50
CA THR A 76 4.09 -5.23 -2.85
C THR A 76 4.70 -5.67 -4.18
N GLN A 77 5.56 -4.83 -4.77
CA GLN A 77 6.27 -5.12 -6.01
C GLN A 77 5.34 -5.33 -7.20
N GLN A 78 4.25 -4.58 -7.25
CA GLN A 78 3.26 -4.70 -8.30
C GLN A 78 3.18 -3.48 -9.22
N HIS A 79 3.96 -2.43 -8.94
CA HIS A 79 3.91 -1.23 -9.76
C HIS A 79 4.44 -1.56 -11.17
N PRO A 80 3.73 -1.12 -12.24
CA PRO A 80 4.11 -1.51 -13.61
C PRO A 80 5.41 -0.88 -14.10
N SER A 81 5.83 0.25 -13.54
CA SER A 81 6.98 1.00 -14.05
C SER A 81 8.13 1.12 -13.08
N TRP A 82 7.89 1.01 -11.79
CA TRP A 82 8.90 1.30 -10.77
C TRP A 82 8.90 0.20 -9.71
N HIS A 83 10.03 0.08 -9.03
CA HIS A 83 10.12 -0.80 -7.85
C HIS A 83 11.02 -0.14 -6.82
N LEU A 84 10.80 -0.52 -5.56
CA LEU A 84 11.63 -0.05 -4.47
C LEU A 84 12.85 -0.95 -4.33
N LEU A 85 14.00 -0.34 -4.08
CA LEU A 85 15.19 -1.07 -3.70
C LEU A 85 15.42 -0.83 -2.22
N GLY A 86 15.56 -1.93 -1.49
CA GLY A 86 15.89 -1.83 -0.08
C GLY A 86 17.32 -1.34 0.10
N ARG A 87 17.54 -0.62 1.18
CA ARG A 87 18.90 -0.21 1.52
C ARG A 87 19.64 -1.42 2.02
N ASP A 88 20.86 -1.63 1.50
CA ASP A 88 21.71 -2.71 1.96
C ASP A 88 22.16 -2.40 3.40
N PRO A 89 21.79 -3.22 4.39
CA PRO A 89 22.17 -2.94 5.78
C PRO A 89 23.68 -3.07 6.03
N SER A 90 24.42 -3.74 5.14
CA SER A 90 25.86 -3.85 5.29
C SER A 90 26.61 -2.66 4.69
N SER A 91 25.92 -1.80 3.94
CA SER A 91 26.55 -0.63 3.35
C SER A 91 26.80 0.44 4.41
N PRO A 92 27.95 1.10 4.38
CA PRO A 92 28.17 2.23 5.27
C PRO A 92 27.15 3.33 4.98
N ARG A 93 26.59 3.89 6.04
CA ARG A 93 25.68 5.01 5.88
C ARG A 93 26.49 6.29 5.75
N SER A 94 26.15 7.06 4.80
CA SER A 94 26.80 8.33 4.61
C SER A 94 26.53 9.30 5.74
N GLU A 95 25.47 9.04 6.43
CA GLU A 95 25.13 9.85 7.56
C GLU A 95 25.58 9.18 8.85
N SER A 96 26.02 9.10 9.13
CA SER A 96 26.08 8.39 9.98
C SER A 96 25.67 8.41 11.12
N HIS A 97 25.35 8.46 10.73
CA HIS A 97 24.85 8.23 11.36
C HIS A 97 24.70 7.84 12.00
N GLU A 98 24.79 7.97 12.15
CA GLU A 98 24.52 7.62 12.55
C GLU A 98 24.47 7.57 13.05
N SER A 99 24.42 7.90 13.49
CA SER A 99 24.28 7.72 13.83
C SER A 99 24.10 7.75 14.13
#